data_1f96b909752f3dd752af865b3d33ff0f
#
_entry.id   1f96b909752f3dd752af865b3d33ff0f
#
_cell.length_a   1.000
_cell.length_b   1.000
_cell.length_c   1.000
_cell.angle_alpha   90.00
_cell.angle_beta   90.00
_cell.angle_gamma   90.00
#
_symmetry.space_group_name_H-M   'P 1'
#
loop_
_entity.id
_entity.type
_entity.pdbx_description
1 polymer ?
#
loop_
_entity_poly.entity_id
_entity_poly.type
_entity_poly.pdbx_seq_one_letter_code
_entity_poly.pdbx_strand_id
1 'polypeptide(L)'
;MSNTPEKIECLIIGSGPAGYTAAIYAARADMKPVVYAGMQPGGQLTITTDVENYPGYPDGIMGPEMMENFRKQAERLGTDVRYGMVTKVDFTGKPPYKIQVDEKHEILAETVIISTGASA
;
A
#
# COMPACT_ATOMS: atom_id res chain seq x y z
N MET A 1 -21.15 16.95 5.07
CA MET A 1 -20.25 16.03 4.39
C MET A 1 -19.59 16.71 3.22
N SER A 2 -18.32 16.65 3.19
CA SER A 2 -17.55 17.24 2.10
C SER A 2 -17.48 16.27 0.93
N ASN A 3 -17.79 16.76 -0.27
CA ASN A 3 -17.59 16.00 -1.50
C ASN A 3 -16.26 16.36 -2.17
N THR A 4 -15.42 17.09 -1.45
CA THR A 4 -14.12 17.47 -1.97
C THR A 4 -13.19 16.25 -1.97
N PRO A 5 -12.57 15.93 -3.11
CA PRO A 5 -11.63 14.84 -3.18
C PRO A 5 -10.42 15.09 -2.27
N GLU A 6 -9.92 14.01 -1.70
CA GLU A 6 -8.69 14.07 -0.93
C GLU A 6 -7.48 14.12 -1.87
N LYS A 7 -6.53 15.01 -1.59
CA LYS A 7 -5.32 15.12 -2.41
C LYS A 7 -4.22 14.30 -1.76
N ILE A 8 -3.64 13.39 -2.55
CA ILE A 8 -2.57 12.51 -2.10
C ILE A 8 -1.40 12.66 -3.06
N GLU A 9 -0.21 12.84 -2.52
CA GLU A 9 1.00 13.01 -3.32
C GLU A 9 1.47 11.69 -3.91
N CYS A 10 1.50 10.63 -3.11
CA CYS A 10 1.94 9.30 -3.54
C CYS A 10 0.98 8.26 -3.00
N LEU A 11 0.21 7.66 -3.89
CA LEU A 11 -0.76 6.62 -3.53
C LEU A 11 -0.18 5.27 -3.91
N ILE A 12 -0.19 4.33 -2.97
CA ILE A 12 0.27 2.96 -3.19
C ILE A 12 -0.93 2.04 -3.04
N ILE A 13 -1.21 1.27 -4.08
CA ILE A 13 -2.33 0.35 -4.09
C ILE A 13 -1.77 -1.06 -3.87
N GLY A 14 -2.08 -1.63 -2.72
CA GLY A 14 -1.62 -2.96 -2.33
C GLY A 14 -0.60 -2.90 -1.21
N SER A 15 -0.70 -3.83 -0.27
CA SER A 15 0.09 -3.85 0.95
C SER A 15 0.89 -5.14 1.13
N GLY A 16 1.29 -5.77 0.03
CA GLY A 16 2.25 -6.86 0.09
C GLY A 16 3.67 -6.33 0.28
N PRO A 17 4.68 -7.19 0.18
CA PRO A 17 6.07 -6.76 0.35
C PRO A 17 6.47 -5.62 -0.57
N ALA A 18 6.02 -5.66 -1.82
CA ALA A 18 6.33 -4.60 -2.79
C ALA A 18 5.73 -3.27 -2.37
N GLY A 19 4.49 -3.27 -1.91
CA GLY A 19 3.82 -2.04 -1.48
C GLY A 19 4.48 -1.41 -0.27
N TYR A 20 4.81 -2.19 0.73
CA TYR A 20 5.50 -1.66 1.90
C TYR A 20 6.92 -1.22 1.60
N THR A 21 7.61 -1.92 0.70
CA THR A 21 8.95 -1.48 0.27
C THR A 21 8.88 -0.12 -0.41
N ALA A 22 7.93 0.05 -1.32
CA ALA A 22 7.73 1.33 -1.98
C ALA A 22 7.38 2.43 -0.96
N ALA A 23 6.52 2.11 0.01
CA ALA A 23 6.12 3.06 1.03
C ALA A 23 7.29 3.52 1.88
N ILE A 24 8.17 2.61 2.26
CA ILE A 24 9.36 2.93 3.07
C ILE A 24 10.24 3.94 2.32
N TYR A 25 10.51 3.68 1.05
CA TYR A 25 11.34 4.58 0.26
C TYR A 25 10.67 5.93 0.02
N ALA A 26 9.37 5.92 -0.30
CA ALA A 26 8.62 7.15 -0.52
C ALA A 26 8.55 8.00 0.75
N ALA A 27 8.35 7.36 1.91
CA ALA A 27 8.30 8.06 3.19
C ALA A 27 9.64 8.72 3.50
N ARG A 28 10.74 8.02 3.23
CA ARG A 28 12.07 8.58 3.44
C ARG A 28 12.36 9.76 2.51
N ALA A 29 11.71 9.80 1.36
CA ALA A 29 11.83 10.91 0.43
C ALA A 29 10.82 12.02 0.72
N ASP A 30 10.10 11.93 1.83
CA ASP A 30 9.09 12.90 2.26
C ASP A 30 7.96 13.07 1.23
N MET A 31 7.58 12.00 0.57
CA MET A 31 6.49 12.02 -0.41
C MET A 31 5.12 11.75 0.21
N LYS A 32 5.07 11.61 1.51
CA LYS A 32 3.82 11.40 2.28
C LYS A 32 2.95 10.28 1.69
N PRO A 33 3.51 9.06 1.60
CA PRO A 33 2.79 7.97 0.96
C PRO A 33 1.58 7.52 1.75
N VAL A 34 0.53 7.12 1.02
CA VAL A 34 -0.66 6.49 1.56
C VAL A 34 -0.78 5.12 0.91
N VAL A 35 -0.90 4.08 1.72
CA VAL A 35 -1.09 2.71 1.25
C VAL A 35 -2.52 2.28 1.52
N TYR A 36 -3.20 1.78 0.50
CA TYR A 36 -4.49 1.12 0.67
C TYR A 36 -4.30 -0.39 0.61
N ALA A 37 -4.61 -1.05 1.70
CA ALA A 37 -4.30 -2.47 1.90
C ALA A 37 -5.24 -3.42 1.15
N GLY A 38 -6.45 -2.99 0.87
CA GLY A 38 -7.40 -3.85 0.18
C GLY A 38 -8.02 -4.90 1.09
N MET A 39 -8.52 -5.98 0.47
CA MET A 39 -9.23 -7.02 1.20
C MET A 39 -8.29 -8.02 1.88
N GLN A 40 -7.06 -8.11 1.41
CA GLN A 40 -6.08 -9.05 1.95
C GLN A 40 -4.80 -8.30 2.33
N PRO A 41 -4.82 -7.58 3.47
CA PRO A 41 -3.64 -6.83 3.90
C PRO A 41 -2.43 -7.73 4.04
N GLY A 42 -1.26 -7.25 3.54
CA GLY A 42 -0.05 -8.04 3.55
C GLY A 42 0.08 -8.99 2.39
N GLY A 43 -0.94 -9.09 1.53
CA GLY A 43 -0.89 -9.93 0.35
C GLY A 43 -0.88 -11.42 0.68
N GLN A 44 -0.26 -12.20 -0.19
CA GLN A 44 -0.23 -13.66 -0.03
C GLN A 44 0.58 -14.13 1.16
N LEU A 45 1.49 -13.30 1.67
CA LEU A 45 2.32 -13.69 2.81
C LEU A 45 1.53 -13.80 4.10
N THR A 46 0.31 -13.26 4.16
CA THR A 46 -0.54 -13.44 5.34
C THR A 46 -1.12 -14.83 5.46
N ILE A 47 -1.11 -15.60 4.37
CA ILE A 47 -1.63 -16.96 4.36
C ILE A 47 -0.52 -18.01 4.31
N THR A 48 0.74 -17.61 4.12
CA THR A 48 1.87 -18.53 4.20
C THR A 48 2.37 -18.59 5.64
N THR A 49 2.85 -19.76 6.05
CA THR A 49 3.29 -19.93 7.44
C THR A 49 4.77 -19.64 7.61
N ASP A 50 5.59 -20.03 6.63
CA ASP A 50 7.05 -19.96 6.78
C ASP A 50 7.67 -19.30 5.55
N VAL A 51 8.46 -18.27 5.78
CA VAL A 51 9.12 -17.52 4.71
C VAL A 51 10.63 -17.62 4.93
N GLU A 52 11.31 -18.21 3.96
CA GLU A 52 12.76 -18.47 4.06
C GLU A 52 13.56 -17.70 3.01
N ASN A 53 12.87 -17.11 2.04
CA ASN A 53 13.53 -16.52 0.88
C ASN A 53 13.46 -14.99 0.85
N TYR A 54 13.14 -14.35 1.95
CA TYR A 54 13.20 -12.90 2.04
C TYR A 54 14.46 -12.48 2.80
N PRO A 55 15.30 -11.63 2.22
CA PRO A 55 16.58 -11.25 2.85
C PRO A 55 16.37 -10.55 4.19
N GLY A 56 17.24 -10.83 5.13
CA GLY A 56 17.17 -10.21 6.46
C GLY A 56 16.69 -11.17 7.54
N TYR A 57 16.22 -12.35 7.16
CA TYR A 57 15.73 -13.35 8.10
C TYR A 57 16.47 -14.67 7.89
N PRO A 58 17.70 -14.79 8.43
CA PRO A 58 18.53 -15.95 8.16
C PRO A 58 17.95 -17.28 8.66
N ASP A 59 17.10 -17.21 9.68
CA ASP A 59 16.47 -18.41 10.24
C ASP A 59 15.00 -18.54 9.79
N GLY A 60 14.60 -17.74 8.80
CA GLY A 60 13.20 -17.72 8.37
C GLY A 60 12.33 -16.87 9.29
N ILE A 61 11.09 -16.67 8.91
CA ILE A 61 10.11 -15.92 9.69
C ILE A 61 8.71 -16.33 9.24
N MET A 62 7.75 -16.27 10.16
CA MET A 62 6.35 -16.49 9.80
C MET A 62 5.85 -15.34 8.95
N GLY A 63 5.10 -15.65 7.89
CA GLY A 63 4.60 -14.63 6.96
C GLY A 63 3.83 -13.51 7.63
N PRO A 64 2.82 -13.83 8.47
CA PRO A 64 2.07 -12.76 9.16
C PRO A 64 2.93 -11.87 10.04
N GLU A 65 3.91 -12.44 10.73
CA GLU A 65 4.83 -11.67 11.56
C GLU A 65 5.70 -10.74 10.72
N MET A 66 6.21 -11.25 9.60
CA MET A 66 7.02 -10.44 8.69
C MET A 66 6.22 -9.25 8.14
N MET A 67 4.98 -9.50 7.73
CA MET A 67 4.14 -8.43 7.19
C MET A 67 3.79 -7.38 8.25
N GLU A 68 3.61 -7.81 9.49
CA GLU A 68 3.38 -6.87 10.58
C GLU A 68 4.61 -6.00 10.82
N ASN A 69 5.81 -6.59 10.72
CA ASN A 69 7.06 -5.84 10.82
C ASN A 69 7.17 -4.81 9.71
N PHE A 70 6.81 -5.17 8.49
CA PHE A 70 6.85 -4.24 7.35
C PHE A 70 5.90 -3.07 7.56
N ARG A 71 4.68 -3.36 8.01
CA ARG A 71 3.69 -2.31 8.27
C ARG A 71 4.19 -1.34 9.33
N LYS A 72 4.69 -1.87 10.44
CA LYS A 72 5.21 -1.04 11.52
C LYS A 72 6.39 -0.18 11.05
N GLN A 73 7.26 -0.73 10.25
CA GLN A 73 8.41 0.00 9.73
C GLN A 73 7.95 1.15 8.81
N ALA A 74 7.02 0.86 7.91
CA ALA A 74 6.49 1.89 7.02
C ALA A 74 5.80 3.00 7.81
N GLU A 75 4.98 2.64 8.79
CA GLU A 75 4.27 3.63 9.61
C GLU A 75 5.24 4.48 10.44
N ARG A 76 6.28 3.86 10.98
CA ARG A 76 7.27 4.61 11.76
C ARG A 76 7.97 5.67 10.92
N LEU A 77 8.14 5.40 9.63
CA LEU A 77 8.80 6.33 8.72
C LEU A 77 7.87 7.36 8.11
N GLY A 78 6.57 7.28 8.39
CA GLY A 78 5.62 8.30 7.97
C GLY A 78 4.56 7.86 6.96
N THR A 79 4.47 6.56 6.68
CA THR A 79 3.43 6.05 5.77
C THR A 79 2.08 6.01 6.48
N ASP A 80 1.05 6.47 5.79
CA ASP A 80 -0.33 6.33 6.24
C ASP A 80 -0.91 5.05 5.64
N VAL A 81 -1.08 4.03 6.47
CA VAL A 81 -1.60 2.73 6.03
C VAL A 81 -3.09 2.69 6.31
N ARG A 82 -3.87 2.48 5.25
CA ARG A 82 -5.34 2.49 5.34
C ARG A 82 -5.91 1.17 4.89
N TYR A 83 -7.01 0.78 5.51
CA TYR A 83 -7.76 -0.41 5.14
C TYR A 83 -8.96 0.04 4.30
N GLY A 84 -8.95 -0.36 3.05
CA GLY A 84 -9.97 0.01 2.10
C GLY A 84 -9.61 -0.56 0.75
N MET A 85 -10.58 -0.66 -0.13
CA MET A 85 -10.37 -1.21 -1.45
C MET A 85 -10.48 -0.13 -2.51
N VAL A 86 -9.43 0.02 -3.31
CA VAL A 86 -9.49 0.87 -4.48
C VAL A 86 -10.38 0.18 -5.51
N THR A 87 -11.49 0.83 -5.86
CA THR A 87 -12.51 0.23 -6.71
C THR A 87 -12.47 0.76 -8.14
N LYS A 88 -11.87 1.93 -8.34
CA LYS A 88 -11.81 2.52 -9.68
C LYS A 88 -10.60 3.45 -9.80
N VAL A 89 -9.94 3.39 -10.94
CA VAL A 89 -8.83 4.29 -11.26
C VAL A 89 -9.06 4.88 -12.65
N ASP A 90 -8.62 6.12 -12.83
CA ASP A 90 -8.70 6.78 -14.11
C ASP A 90 -7.34 7.42 -14.40
N PHE A 91 -6.60 6.82 -15.33
CA PHE A 91 -5.28 7.28 -15.74
C PHE A 91 -5.29 7.92 -17.14
N THR A 92 -6.47 8.30 -17.64
CA THR A 92 -6.58 8.79 -19.01
C THR A 92 -6.09 10.21 -19.21
N GLY A 93 -6.03 11.00 -18.15
CA GLY A 93 -5.59 12.38 -18.23
C GLY A 93 -4.23 12.59 -17.62
N LYS A 94 -3.90 13.84 -17.39
CA LYS A 94 -2.69 14.22 -16.67
C LYS A 94 -2.91 14.12 -15.16
N PRO A 95 -1.83 14.01 -14.36
CA PRO A 95 -1.99 14.09 -12.91
C PRO A 95 -2.63 15.41 -12.49
N PRO A 96 -3.40 15.43 -11.41
CA PRO A 96 -3.67 14.30 -10.51
C PRO A 96 -4.69 13.33 -11.09
N TYR A 97 -4.49 12.06 -10.78
CA TYR A 97 -5.36 10.98 -11.26
C TYR A 97 -6.52 10.75 -10.30
N LYS A 98 -7.68 10.43 -10.86
CA LYS A 98 -8.89 10.18 -10.07
C LYS A 98 -8.94 8.72 -9.63
N ILE A 99 -9.04 8.53 -8.33
CA ILE A 99 -9.08 7.20 -7.71
C ILE A 99 -10.30 7.15 -6.82
N GLN A 100 -10.99 6.03 -6.83
CA GLN A 100 -12.16 5.83 -5.96
C GLN A 100 -11.90 4.66 -5.01
N VAL A 101 -12.18 4.89 -3.73
CA VAL A 101 -12.01 3.89 -2.68
C VAL A 101 -13.37 3.54 -2.11
N ASP A 102 -13.66 2.24 -2.04
CA ASP A 102 -14.92 1.70 -1.48
C ASP A 102 -16.16 2.33 -2.12
N GLU A 103 -16.04 2.77 -3.37
CA GLU A 103 -17.11 3.39 -4.16
C GLU A 103 -17.66 4.68 -3.54
N LYS A 104 -16.99 5.25 -2.54
CA LYS A 104 -17.48 6.43 -1.82
C LYS A 104 -16.46 7.55 -1.74
N HIS A 105 -15.22 7.22 -1.48
CA HIS A 105 -14.17 8.19 -1.22
C HIS A 105 -13.38 8.46 -2.49
N GLU A 106 -13.32 9.72 -2.89
CA GLU A 106 -12.59 10.11 -4.09
C GLU A 106 -11.24 10.71 -3.72
N ILE A 107 -10.21 10.29 -4.45
CA ILE A 107 -8.84 10.75 -4.26
C ILE A 107 -8.33 11.34 -5.57
N LEU A 108 -7.56 12.42 -5.46
CA LEU A 108 -6.75 12.95 -6.55
C LEU A 108 -5.29 12.68 -6.19
N ALA A 109 -4.68 11.74 -6.91
CA ALA A 109 -3.32 11.30 -6.63
C ALA A 109 -2.36 11.84 -7.67
N GLU A 110 -1.28 12.48 -7.19
CA GLU A 110 -0.25 13.00 -8.09
C GLU A 110 0.55 11.86 -8.72
N THR A 111 0.87 10.84 -7.93
CA THR A 111 1.56 9.64 -8.40
C THR A 111 0.89 8.41 -7.83
N VAL A 112 0.94 7.30 -8.56
CA VAL A 112 0.31 6.05 -8.16
C VAL A 112 1.28 4.91 -8.40
N ILE A 113 1.46 4.07 -7.39
CA ILE A 113 2.23 2.83 -7.49
C ILE A 113 1.24 1.68 -7.35
N ILE A 114 1.23 0.80 -8.33
CA ILE A 114 0.35 -0.36 -8.33
C ILE A 114 1.15 -1.59 -7.92
N SER A 115 0.79 -2.15 -6.77
CA SER A 115 1.48 -3.31 -6.20
C SER A 115 0.44 -4.28 -5.63
N THR A 116 -0.57 -4.59 -6.44
CA THR A 116 -1.72 -5.38 -6.01
C THR A 116 -1.41 -6.87 -5.83
N GLY A 117 -0.28 -7.32 -6.35
CA GLY A 117 0.12 -8.71 -6.19
C GLY A 117 -0.67 -9.66 -7.08
N ALA A 118 -0.58 -10.94 -6.75
CA ALA A 118 -1.27 -12.00 -7.45
C ALA A 118 -2.40 -12.54 -6.57
N SER A 119 -3.45 -13.04 -7.22
CA SER A 119 -4.48 -13.80 -6.52
C SER A 119 -4.51 -15.21 -7.08
N ALA A 120 -4.66 -16.17 -6.20
CA ALA A 120 -4.69 -17.57 -6.55
C ALA A 120 -6.11 -18.04 -6.82
#